data_c0ada9e21b62176cc0ebb6c4f0109960
#
_entry.id   c0ada9e21b62176cc0ebb6c4f0109960
#
_cell.length_a   1.000
_cell.length_b   1.000
_cell.length_c   1.000
_cell.angle_alpha   90.00
_cell.angle_beta   90.00
_cell.angle_gamma   90.00
#
_symmetry.space_group_name_H-M   'P 1'
#
loop_
_entity.id
_entity.type
_entity.pdbx_description
1 polymer ?
#
loop_
_entity_poly.entity_id
_entity_poly.type
_entity_poly.pdbx_seq_one_letter_code
_entity_poly.pdbx_strand_id
1 'polypeptide(L)'
;MFKWFVGAFVIIAAGAVAAWWWLNRPLILRHPDFGTDCATLVTEADLNQKVDCVRIWYGTNRELVLANSGSNSPITDVIGGLGRSSGELHLGRADVWLPKLVDEGVSRALGETPHVKGAAPSDADKRAEFVFLTRITKSDRETFTSTLQNAIYEDDMDSILLFVHGFNVKFDDALVRAAQLSNDLSRNPEFSVGAPVLYSWPSAGALSLEDYRGDRERSLDAAPQLEAFLDILTEDIDVRRINIIAHSMGNRVLTKALEDYARDYLERHDRGDDLEFRILLVAADVERDIFAAANGVFDNLDANVTIYTSDTDRALHISGLVNQAKRLGDTDTNKPYIRAAQNYQTIDATAVTTQLFGIGHNYYSDNPTILWDMMCTIGETDPQDRALEVARFGDLPDGEQYYRVNTNLSPNEQACKLRRTAYPTTAPVIEVKEPGSRSLTPPAPKPEPIVVPQSLPFMDFFYVEDYDDLDLTPYSRVLERTLEGDAEITAITIRAFSDTVGTDEENLARTQRYADAVKAWFVERGVDANIITAVGFGESQLNMETGDEVEQPLNRFVEIEVQSAN
;
A
#
# COMPACT_ATOMS: atom_id res chain seq x y z
N MET A 1 -5.63 -26.81 50.66
CA MET A 1 -4.76 -26.52 49.49
C MET A 1 -5.52 -26.63 48.16
N PHE A 2 -6.17 -27.75 47.86
CA PHE A 2 -6.86 -27.94 46.54
C PHE A 2 -7.89 -26.84 46.19
N LYS A 3 -8.68 -26.34 47.11
CA LYS A 3 -9.65 -25.24 46.86
C LYS A 3 -9.01 -23.89 46.50
N TRP A 4 -7.79 -23.64 46.96
CA TRP A 4 -7.04 -22.43 46.62
C TRP A 4 -6.43 -22.50 45.20
N PHE A 5 -6.00 -23.69 44.75
CA PHE A 5 -5.48 -23.90 43.41
C PHE A 5 -6.58 -23.76 42.35
N VAL A 6 -7.78 -24.30 42.62
CA VAL A 6 -8.93 -24.17 41.69
C VAL A 6 -9.39 -22.71 41.60
N GLY A 7 -9.41 -21.97 42.72
CA GLY A 7 -9.76 -20.55 42.69
C GLY A 7 -8.75 -19.69 41.94
N ALA A 8 -7.46 -19.94 42.10
CA ALA A 8 -6.40 -19.24 41.36
C ALA A 8 -6.46 -19.54 39.85
N PHE A 9 -6.68 -20.78 39.45
CA PHE A 9 -6.81 -21.19 38.05
C PHE A 9 -8.03 -20.55 37.37
N VAL A 10 -9.16 -20.49 38.05
CA VAL A 10 -10.37 -19.81 37.55
C VAL A 10 -10.16 -18.31 37.36
N ILE A 11 -9.41 -17.64 38.25
CA ILE A 11 -9.10 -16.21 38.16
C ILE A 11 -8.14 -15.96 37.00
N ILE A 12 -7.13 -16.81 36.78
CA ILE A 12 -6.18 -16.71 35.67
C ILE A 12 -6.89 -16.95 34.33
N ALA A 13 -7.72 -18.01 34.24
CA ALA A 13 -8.51 -18.29 33.05
C ALA A 13 -9.51 -17.17 32.72
N ALA A 14 -10.19 -16.61 33.72
CA ALA A 14 -11.07 -15.47 33.53
C ALA A 14 -10.31 -14.21 33.09
N GLY A 15 -9.10 -14.01 33.61
CA GLY A 15 -8.19 -12.94 33.20
C GLY A 15 -7.71 -13.09 31.75
N ALA A 16 -7.33 -14.30 31.36
CA ALA A 16 -6.93 -14.61 29.99
C ALA A 16 -8.09 -14.43 28.98
N VAL A 17 -9.28 -14.92 29.30
CA VAL A 17 -10.49 -14.70 28.48
C VAL A 17 -10.86 -13.23 28.38
N ALA A 18 -10.74 -12.46 29.48
CA ALA A 18 -10.99 -11.03 29.46
C ALA A 18 -9.93 -10.26 28.63
N ALA A 19 -8.67 -10.66 28.74
CA ALA A 19 -7.58 -10.10 27.94
C ALA A 19 -7.75 -10.44 26.45
N TRP A 20 -8.05 -11.70 26.14
CA TRP A 20 -8.35 -12.13 24.76
C TRP A 20 -9.55 -11.38 24.18
N TRP A 21 -10.65 -11.24 24.95
CA TRP A 21 -11.83 -10.48 24.51
C TRP A 21 -11.50 -8.98 24.35
N TRP A 22 -10.64 -8.42 25.19
CA TRP A 22 -10.22 -7.01 25.09
C TRP A 22 -9.33 -6.77 23.86
N LEU A 23 -8.41 -7.70 23.55
CA LEU A 23 -7.52 -7.63 22.39
C LEU A 23 -8.28 -7.84 21.08
N ASN A 24 -9.30 -8.71 21.06
CA ASN A 24 -10.08 -9.03 19.88
C ASN A 24 -11.39 -8.23 19.74
N ARG A 25 -11.51 -7.12 20.45
CA ARG A 25 -12.66 -6.23 20.25
C ARG A 25 -12.66 -5.68 18.82
N PRO A 26 -13.81 -5.73 18.11
CA PRO A 26 -13.90 -5.13 16.79
C PRO A 26 -13.59 -3.62 16.88
N LEU A 27 -12.84 -3.11 15.90
CA LEU A 27 -12.67 -1.68 15.72
C LEU A 27 -14.02 -1.06 15.38
N ILE A 28 -14.32 0.09 15.96
CA ILE A 28 -15.51 0.86 15.61
C ILE A 28 -15.09 1.94 14.66
N LEU A 29 -15.49 1.79 13.41
CA LEU A 29 -15.21 2.75 12.35
C LEU A 29 -16.39 3.71 12.11
N ARG A 30 -17.61 3.36 12.54
CA ARG A 30 -18.81 4.16 12.31
C ARG A 30 -19.19 4.97 13.53
N HIS A 31 -19.46 6.26 13.32
CA HIS A 31 -19.93 7.15 14.36
C HIS A 31 -21.27 6.64 14.95
N PRO A 32 -21.57 6.85 16.24
CA PRO A 32 -22.86 6.48 16.83
C PRO A 32 -24.06 7.06 16.07
N ASP A 33 -23.93 8.28 15.53
CA ASP A 33 -24.94 8.95 14.71
C ASP A 33 -24.68 8.78 13.21
N PHE A 34 -24.26 7.57 12.80
CA PHE A 34 -23.98 7.25 11.41
C PHE A 34 -25.20 7.50 10.51
N GLY A 35 -24.97 8.10 9.35
CA GLY A 35 -25.98 8.61 8.44
C GLY A 35 -26.10 10.13 8.46
N THR A 36 -25.49 10.81 9.46
CA THR A 36 -25.47 12.26 9.59
C THR A 36 -24.25 12.86 8.90
N ASP A 37 -24.43 14.02 8.27
CA ASP A 37 -23.34 14.78 7.67
C ASP A 37 -22.34 15.21 8.75
N CYS A 38 -21.05 15.01 8.49
CA CYS A 38 -20.00 15.32 9.46
C CYS A 38 -20.01 16.82 9.87
N ALA A 39 -20.20 17.71 8.92
CA ALA A 39 -20.25 19.14 9.22
C ALA A 39 -21.40 19.50 10.17
N THR A 40 -22.52 18.75 10.11
CA THR A 40 -23.63 18.91 11.06
C THR A 40 -23.24 18.46 12.47
N LEU A 41 -22.48 17.37 12.59
CA LEU A 41 -22.05 16.83 13.88
C LEU A 41 -21.01 17.71 14.60
N VAL A 42 -20.20 18.46 13.86
CA VAL A 42 -19.16 19.33 14.44
C VAL A 42 -19.64 20.75 14.74
N THR A 43 -20.91 21.08 14.49
CA THR A 43 -21.49 22.42 14.80
C THR A 43 -21.67 22.66 16.29
N GLU A 44 -21.68 21.61 17.12
CA GLU A 44 -21.69 21.74 18.56
C GLU A 44 -20.33 22.22 19.08
N ALA A 45 -20.35 23.33 19.81
CA ALA A 45 -19.27 24.04 20.47
C ALA A 45 -17.88 23.35 20.51
N ASP A 46 -16.87 23.99 20.02
CA ASP A 46 -15.44 23.61 20.08
C ASP A 46 -15.02 22.33 19.31
N LEU A 47 -15.94 21.50 18.81
CA LEU A 47 -15.59 20.29 18.05
C LEU A 47 -14.95 20.65 16.70
N ASN A 48 -15.36 21.74 16.08
CA ASN A 48 -14.77 22.27 14.84
C ASN A 48 -13.29 22.67 15.00
N GLN A 49 -12.82 22.86 16.23
CA GLN A 49 -11.41 23.13 16.55
C GLN A 49 -10.62 21.82 16.76
N LYS A 50 -11.30 20.70 17.00
CA LYS A 50 -10.69 19.40 17.31
C LYS A 50 -10.77 18.39 16.19
N VAL A 51 -11.69 18.60 15.24
CA VAL A 51 -12.05 17.64 14.20
C VAL A 51 -12.08 18.30 12.82
N ASP A 52 -11.53 17.59 11.85
CA ASP A 52 -11.71 17.85 10.44
C ASP A 52 -12.79 16.92 9.87
N CYS A 53 -13.67 17.47 9.05
CA CYS A 53 -14.64 16.70 8.27
C CYS A 53 -14.10 16.54 6.85
N VAL A 54 -13.60 15.36 6.55
CA VAL A 54 -13.06 15.06 5.22
C VAL A 54 -14.11 14.34 4.38
N ARG A 55 -14.47 14.93 3.24
CA ARG A 55 -15.40 14.32 2.29
C ARG A 55 -14.61 13.58 1.23
N ILE A 56 -14.94 12.30 1.02
CA ILE A 56 -14.33 11.44 0.01
C ILE A 56 -15.35 11.11 -1.05
N TRP A 57 -15.04 11.38 -2.31
CA TRP A 57 -15.76 10.84 -3.46
C TRP A 57 -15.18 9.47 -3.80
N TYR A 58 -16.04 8.50 -4.11
CA TYR A 58 -15.54 7.16 -4.40
C TYR A 58 -16.15 6.54 -5.64
N GLY A 59 -15.33 5.76 -6.34
CA GLY A 59 -15.74 4.72 -7.29
C GLY A 59 -15.47 3.35 -6.70
N THR A 60 -16.34 2.40 -6.94
CA THR A 60 -16.15 1.01 -6.50
C THR A 60 -16.89 0.03 -7.40
N ASN A 61 -16.29 -1.13 -7.65
CA ASN A 61 -16.97 -2.26 -8.25
C ASN A 61 -17.33 -3.35 -7.23
N ARG A 62 -17.27 -3.04 -5.93
CA ARG A 62 -17.75 -3.94 -4.87
C ARG A 62 -19.26 -4.15 -4.99
N GLU A 63 -19.70 -5.35 -4.66
CA GLU A 63 -21.14 -5.58 -4.43
C GLU A 63 -21.59 -4.69 -3.27
N LEU A 64 -22.57 -3.82 -3.54
CA LEU A 64 -23.10 -2.92 -2.53
C LEU A 64 -24.21 -3.60 -1.75
N VAL A 65 -24.02 -3.72 -0.44
CA VAL A 65 -25.01 -4.25 0.49
C VAL A 65 -25.61 -3.07 1.26
N LEU A 66 -26.92 -2.91 1.20
CA LEU A 66 -27.61 -1.87 1.96
C LEU A 66 -27.69 -2.29 3.43
N ALA A 67 -27.27 -1.41 4.33
CA ALA A 67 -27.24 -1.69 5.77
C ALA A 67 -28.64 -1.89 6.37
N ASN A 68 -29.68 -1.29 5.76
CA ASN A 68 -31.09 -1.44 6.16
C ASN A 68 -31.96 -1.77 4.96
N SER A 69 -32.32 -3.03 4.82
CA SER A 69 -33.34 -3.50 3.86
C SER A 69 -34.77 -3.23 4.31
N GLY A 70 -34.97 -2.39 5.32
CA GLY A 70 -36.30 -1.98 5.82
C GLY A 70 -36.88 -0.87 4.96
N SER A 71 -38.02 -1.16 4.33
CA SER A 71 -38.84 -0.26 3.52
C SER A 71 -38.90 1.18 4.05
N ASN A 72 -38.64 2.14 3.15
CA ASN A 72 -38.92 3.59 3.24
C ASN A 72 -37.89 4.54 3.87
N SER A 73 -36.66 4.12 4.15
CA SER A 73 -35.60 5.12 4.40
C SER A 73 -34.86 5.47 3.10
N PRO A 74 -34.50 6.73 2.87
CA PRO A 74 -33.58 7.03 1.79
C PRO A 74 -32.32 6.19 1.97
N ILE A 75 -31.87 5.56 0.89
CA ILE A 75 -30.72 4.67 0.86
C ILE A 75 -29.48 5.51 1.16
N THR A 76 -29.12 5.66 2.43
CA THR A 76 -27.95 6.43 2.86
C THR A 76 -26.81 5.53 3.33
N ASP A 77 -27.08 4.28 3.70
CA ASP A 77 -26.12 3.36 4.27
C ASP A 77 -25.75 2.26 3.29
N VAL A 78 -24.55 2.36 2.72
CA VAL A 78 -24.00 1.35 1.81
C VAL A 78 -22.80 0.69 2.46
N ILE A 79 -22.77 -0.63 2.46
CA ILE A 79 -21.59 -1.42 2.84
C ILE A 79 -21.05 -2.08 1.58
N GLY A 80 -19.75 -1.87 1.31
CA GLY A 80 -19.06 -2.56 0.22
C GLY A 80 -18.87 -4.05 0.56
N GLY A 81 -19.24 -4.93 -0.35
CA GLY A 81 -19.05 -6.38 -0.20
C GLY A 81 -17.57 -6.76 -0.10
N LEU A 82 -17.24 -7.70 0.79
CA LEU A 82 -15.90 -8.25 0.92
C LEU A 82 -15.64 -9.28 -0.18
N GLY A 83 -14.59 -9.10 -0.97
CA GLY A 83 -14.15 -10.05 -2.00
C GLY A 83 -15.17 -10.31 -3.12
N ARG A 84 -16.26 -9.54 -3.18
CA ARG A 84 -17.31 -9.72 -4.19
C ARG A 84 -17.43 -8.49 -5.08
N SER A 85 -17.37 -8.72 -6.40
CA SER A 85 -17.59 -7.71 -7.42
C SER A 85 -19.04 -7.73 -7.86
N SER A 86 -19.61 -6.54 -8.11
CA SER A 86 -20.91 -6.41 -8.79
C SER A 86 -20.77 -6.51 -10.31
N GLY A 87 -19.53 -6.37 -10.83
CA GLY A 87 -19.29 -6.19 -12.27
C GLY A 87 -19.57 -4.79 -12.78
N GLU A 88 -20.14 -3.91 -11.96
CA GLU A 88 -20.53 -2.54 -12.32
C GLU A 88 -19.75 -1.52 -11.50
N LEU A 89 -19.50 -0.33 -12.07
CA LEU A 89 -18.97 0.81 -11.35
C LEU A 89 -20.09 1.50 -10.57
N HIS A 90 -19.93 1.60 -9.28
CA HIS A 90 -20.79 2.36 -8.39
C HIS A 90 -20.05 3.62 -7.92
N LEU A 91 -20.76 4.74 -7.91
CA LEU A 91 -20.26 6.04 -7.48
C LEU A 91 -20.92 6.48 -6.18
N GLY A 92 -20.23 7.29 -5.42
CA GLY A 92 -20.79 7.86 -4.20
C GLY A 92 -19.84 8.76 -3.45
N ARG A 93 -20.23 9.11 -2.23
CA ARG A 93 -19.42 9.91 -1.32
C ARG A 93 -19.54 9.41 0.10
N ALA A 94 -18.51 9.68 0.89
CA ALA A 94 -18.48 9.39 2.31
C ALA A 94 -17.95 10.62 3.07
N ASP A 95 -18.42 10.79 4.30
CA ASP A 95 -17.91 11.82 5.20
C ASP A 95 -17.14 11.12 6.35
N VAL A 96 -15.92 11.57 6.58
CA VAL A 96 -15.02 11.04 7.61
C VAL A 96 -14.76 12.12 8.65
N TRP A 97 -15.06 11.79 9.89
CA TRP A 97 -14.69 12.55 11.07
C TRP A 97 -13.25 12.17 11.45
N LEU A 98 -12.32 13.11 11.40
CA LEU A 98 -10.91 12.89 11.61
C LEU A 98 -10.38 13.86 12.67
N PRO A 99 -9.71 13.39 13.75
CA PRO A 99 -9.06 14.30 14.70
C PRO A 99 -8.07 15.21 13.98
N LYS A 100 -8.05 16.51 14.32
CA LYS A 100 -7.14 17.46 13.69
C LYS A 100 -5.68 17.10 13.94
N LEU A 101 -4.85 17.42 12.96
CA LEU A 101 -3.41 17.49 13.14
C LEU A 101 -3.08 18.71 14.00
N VAL A 102 -2.36 18.53 15.10
CA VAL A 102 -1.85 19.65 15.88
C VAL A 102 -0.37 19.50 16.14
N ASP A 103 0.30 20.63 16.15
CA ASP A 103 1.73 20.69 16.41
C ASP A 103 2.06 20.47 17.92
N GLU A 104 1.11 20.72 18.85
CA GLU A 104 1.27 20.51 20.30
C GLU A 104 -0.05 20.11 20.98
N GLY A 105 -0.19 18.85 21.40
CA GLY A 105 -1.22 18.33 22.32
C GLY A 105 -2.53 17.84 21.69
N VAL A 106 -3.17 16.91 22.28
CA VAL A 106 -4.55 16.35 22.19
C VAL A 106 -5.15 15.96 20.84
N SER A 107 -4.46 16.01 19.71
CA SER A 107 -4.95 15.51 18.44
C SER A 107 -4.00 14.49 17.86
N ARG A 108 -4.30 13.95 16.68
CA ARG A 108 -3.47 12.92 16.07
C ARG A 108 -2.14 13.47 15.53
N ALA A 109 -1.11 12.64 15.52
CA ALA A 109 0.11 12.92 14.79
C ALA A 109 -0.07 12.62 13.29
N LEU A 110 0.86 13.14 12.46
CA LEU A 110 0.93 12.83 11.04
C LEU A 110 1.09 11.32 10.82
N GLY A 111 0.24 10.73 10.01
CA GLY A 111 0.20 9.28 9.76
C GLY A 111 -0.70 8.48 10.72
N GLU A 112 -1.15 9.06 11.82
CA GLU A 112 -2.00 8.33 12.77
C GLU A 112 -3.46 8.26 12.35
N THR A 113 -4.09 7.11 12.62
CA THR A 113 -5.54 6.90 12.51
C THR A 113 -6.05 6.28 13.80
N PRO A 114 -6.29 7.07 14.86
CA PRO A 114 -6.70 6.53 16.15
C PRO A 114 -8.12 5.95 16.08
N HIS A 115 -8.23 4.65 16.39
CA HIS A 115 -9.48 3.91 16.35
C HIS A 115 -9.95 3.50 17.74
N VAL A 116 -11.27 3.46 17.94
CA VAL A 116 -11.88 2.95 19.16
C VAL A 116 -11.98 1.43 19.09
N LYS A 117 -11.50 0.75 20.15
CA LYS A 117 -11.78 -0.67 20.37
C LYS A 117 -12.91 -0.80 21.40
N GLY A 118 -14.00 -1.48 21.03
CA GLY A 118 -15.14 -1.71 21.89
C GLY A 118 -16.29 -0.72 21.68
N ALA A 119 -16.84 -0.09 22.73
CA ALA A 119 -17.95 0.86 22.59
C ALA A 119 -17.42 2.27 22.30
N ALA A 120 -18.04 2.97 21.34
CA ALA A 120 -17.73 4.38 21.08
C ALA A 120 -18.01 5.22 22.34
N PRO A 121 -17.15 6.22 22.65
CA PRO A 121 -17.39 7.12 23.79
C PRO A 121 -18.74 7.83 23.64
N SER A 122 -19.49 7.93 24.72
CA SER A 122 -20.75 8.70 24.77
C SER A 122 -20.51 10.21 24.73
N ASP A 123 -19.35 10.63 25.22
CA ASP A 123 -18.91 12.03 25.28
C ASP A 123 -18.36 12.46 23.91
N ALA A 124 -18.87 13.58 23.37
CA ALA A 124 -18.46 14.11 22.08
C ALA A 124 -16.98 14.55 22.06
N ASP A 125 -16.50 15.17 23.14
CA ASP A 125 -15.09 15.58 23.26
C ASP A 125 -14.13 14.39 23.21
N LYS A 126 -14.50 13.29 23.85
CA LYS A 126 -13.73 12.04 23.76
C LYS A 126 -13.82 11.37 22.39
N ARG A 127 -14.96 11.53 21.68
CA ARG A 127 -15.05 11.05 20.29
C ARG A 127 -14.13 11.82 19.35
N ALA A 128 -13.88 13.10 19.64
CA ALA A 128 -12.96 13.92 18.85
C ALA A 128 -11.51 13.40 18.83
N GLU A 129 -11.15 12.49 19.73
CA GLU A 129 -9.83 11.84 19.75
C GLU A 129 -9.71 10.65 18.78
N PHE A 130 -10.79 10.25 18.10
CA PHE A 130 -10.85 9.05 17.26
C PHE A 130 -11.44 9.32 15.89
N VAL A 131 -11.09 8.45 14.93
CA VAL A 131 -11.60 8.50 13.56
C VAL A 131 -12.94 7.76 13.46
N PHE A 132 -13.90 8.36 12.73
CA PHE A 132 -15.18 7.73 12.43
C PHE A 132 -15.64 8.04 11.01
N LEU A 133 -16.33 7.08 10.39
CA LEU A 133 -17.21 7.31 9.26
C LEU A 133 -18.54 7.84 9.79
N THR A 134 -18.98 8.98 9.29
CA THR A 134 -20.26 9.56 9.70
C THR A 134 -21.36 9.29 8.69
N ARG A 135 -21.00 9.18 7.40
CA ARG A 135 -21.96 8.91 6.34
C ARG A 135 -21.30 8.24 5.14
N ILE A 136 -22.01 7.34 4.48
CA ILE A 136 -21.69 6.78 3.16
C ILE A 136 -22.95 6.83 2.31
N THR A 137 -22.87 7.38 1.10
CA THR A 137 -24.01 7.49 0.18
C THR A 137 -23.64 7.00 -1.20
N LYS A 138 -24.55 6.31 -1.89
CA LYS A 138 -24.47 6.05 -3.33
C LYS A 138 -24.97 7.28 -4.10
N SER A 139 -24.36 7.56 -5.24
CA SER A 139 -24.75 8.63 -6.16
C SER A 139 -24.90 8.09 -7.58
N ASP A 140 -25.73 8.72 -8.39
CA ASP A 140 -25.62 8.61 -9.84
C ASP A 140 -24.46 9.47 -10.37
N ARG A 141 -24.14 9.31 -11.66
CA ARG A 141 -23.00 10.01 -12.30
C ARG A 141 -23.15 11.52 -12.23
N GLU A 142 -24.34 12.05 -12.51
CA GLU A 142 -24.60 13.50 -12.51
C GLU A 142 -24.41 14.11 -11.11
N THR A 143 -24.98 13.46 -10.08
CA THR A 143 -24.80 13.89 -8.68
C THR A 143 -23.34 13.80 -8.23
N PHE A 144 -22.66 12.71 -8.61
CA PHE A 144 -21.24 12.53 -8.29
C PHE A 144 -20.38 13.63 -8.90
N THR A 145 -20.49 13.85 -10.21
CA THR A 145 -19.67 14.82 -10.94
C THR A 145 -19.97 16.26 -10.52
N SER A 146 -21.24 16.63 -10.40
CA SER A 146 -21.61 17.98 -9.97
C SER A 146 -21.16 18.29 -8.55
N THR A 147 -21.27 17.35 -7.62
CA THR A 147 -20.83 17.58 -6.22
C THR A 147 -19.31 17.60 -6.08
N LEU A 148 -18.58 16.80 -6.86
CA LEU A 148 -17.12 16.85 -6.89
C LEU A 148 -16.62 18.16 -7.52
N GLN A 149 -17.19 18.55 -8.66
CA GLN A 149 -16.83 19.80 -9.34
C GLN A 149 -17.08 21.02 -8.46
N ASN A 150 -18.23 21.06 -7.77
CA ASN A 150 -18.55 22.15 -6.86
C ASN A 150 -17.55 22.25 -5.71
N ALA A 151 -17.14 21.12 -5.12
CA ALA A 151 -16.13 21.13 -4.06
C ALA A 151 -14.76 21.61 -4.57
N ILE A 152 -14.37 21.24 -5.79
CA ILE A 152 -13.14 21.72 -6.43
C ILE A 152 -13.17 23.24 -6.57
N TYR A 153 -14.29 23.80 -7.02
CA TYR A 153 -14.43 25.26 -7.16
C TYR A 153 -14.53 25.99 -5.83
N GLU A 154 -15.29 25.45 -4.85
CA GLU A 154 -15.48 26.07 -3.54
C GLU A 154 -14.17 26.16 -2.74
N ASP A 155 -13.30 25.15 -2.88
CA ASP A 155 -12.02 25.07 -2.17
C ASP A 155 -10.82 25.59 -3.02
N ASP A 156 -11.09 26.23 -4.17
CA ASP A 156 -10.09 26.77 -5.10
C ASP A 156 -9.01 25.74 -5.48
N MET A 157 -9.44 24.49 -5.70
CA MET A 157 -8.59 23.39 -6.13
C MET A 157 -8.53 23.30 -7.66
N ASP A 158 -7.45 22.76 -8.20
CA ASP A 158 -7.26 22.49 -9.63
C ASP A 158 -6.94 21.02 -9.95
N SER A 159 -7.07 20.16 -8.95
CA SER A 159 -6.60 18.77 -9.02
C SER A 159 -7.46 17.80 -8.22
N ILE A 160 -7.27 16.52 -8.52
CA ILE A 160 -7.84 15.37 -7.79
C ILE A 160 -6.70 14.58 -7.16
N LEU A 161 -6.91 14.06 -5.95
CA LEU A 161 -6.08 13.06 -5.31
C LEU A 161 -6.81 11.72 -5.33
N LEU A 162 -6.49 10.86 -6.27
CA LEU A 162 -7.04 9.50 -6.38
C LEU A 162 -6.20 8.50 -5.59
N PHE A 163 -6.80 7.84 -4.62
CA PHE A 163 -6.18 6.73 -3.90
C PHE A 163 -6.73 5.37 -4.35
N VAL A 164 -5.82 4.41 -4.63
CA VAL A 164 -6.16 3.01 -4.96
C VAL A 164 -5.53 2.10 -3.90
N HIS A 165 -6.36 1.46 -3.08
CA HIS A 165 -5.89 0.68 -1.94
C HIS A 165 -5.30 -0.69 -2.33
N GLY A 166 -4.59 -1.31 -1.39
CA GLY A 166 -3.93 -2.61 -1.57
C GLY A 166 -4.78 -3.82 -1.17
N PHE A 167 -4.08 -4.94 -0.97
CA PHE A 167 -4.60 -6.20 -0.46
C PHE A 167 -5.14 -6.08 0.96
N ASN A 168 -6.08 -6.95 1.33
CA ASN A 168 -6.65 -7.06 2.68
C ASN A 168 -7.28 -5.77 3.22
N VAL A 169 -7.88 -4.96 2.36
CA VAL A 169 -8.50 -3.69 2.76
C VAL A 169 -10.02 -3.77 2.59
N LYS A 170 -10.75 -3.49 3.65
CA LYS A 170 -12.21 -3.35 3.63
C LYS A 170 -12.60 -1.97 3.09
N PHE A 171 -13.85 -1.83 2.66
CA PHE A 171 -14.35 -0.57 2.10
C PHE A 171 -14.26 0.60 3.10
N ASP A 172 -14.72 0.37 4.34
CA ASP A 172 -14.68 1.39 5.40
C ASP A 172 -13.23 1.80 5.74
N ASP A 173 -12.30 0.83 5.78
CA ASP A 173 -10.88 1.09 6.03
C ASP A 173 -10.23 1.90 4.88
N ALA A 174 -10.62 1.61 3.63
CA ALA A 174 -10.15 2.36 2.46
C ALA A 174 -10.59 3.83 2.50
N LEU A 175 -11.84 4.10 2.90
CA LEU A 175 -12.38 5.45 3.06
C LEU A 175 -11.63 6.22 4.13
N VAL A 176 -11.39 5.61 5.30
CA VAL A 176 -10.61 6.23 6.39
C VAL A 176 -9.18 6.53 5.94
N ARG A 177 -8.55 5.59 5.22
CA ARG A 177 -7.18 5.79 4.73
C ARG A 177 -7.10 6.89 3.67
N ALA A 178 -8.06 6.97 2.76
CA ALA A 178 -8.14 8.05 1.78
C ALA A 178 -8.30 9.42 2.45
N ALA A 179 -9.14 9.50 3.49
CA ALA A 179 -9.34 10.72 4.26
C ALA A 179 -8.07 11.15 5.02
N GLN A 180 -7.40 10.20 5.69
CA GLN A 180 -6.15 10.45 6.39
C GLN A 180 -5.07 10.95 5.43
N LEU A 181 -4.85 10.25 4.29
CA LEU A 181 -3.85 10.67 3.31
C LEU A 181 -4.14 12.07 2.77
N SER A 182 -5.39 12.35 2.37
CA SER A 182 -5.77 13.67 1.89
C SER A 182 -5.50 14.76 2.94
N ASN A 183 -5.93 14.55 4.19
CA ASN A 183 -5.75 15.51 5.27
C ASN A 183 -4.26 15.71 5.61
N ASP A 184 -3.48 14.63 5.64
CA ASP A 184 -2.06 14.68 5.99
C ASP A 184 -1.22 15.35 4.90
N LEU A 185 -1.52 15.09 3.63
CA LEU A 185 -0.80 15.67 2.50
C LEU A 185 -1.21 17.12 2.21
N SER A 186 -2.41 17.54 2.64
CA SER A 186 -2.88 18.94 2.53
C SER A 186 -2.42 19.85 3.67
N ARG A 187 -1.45 19.43 4.46
CA ARG A 187 -0.99 20.17 5.65
C ARG A 187 -0.40 21.55 5.33
N ASN A 188 0.15 21.73 4.15
CA ASN A 188 0.63 23.05 3.75
C ASN A 188 -0.54 23.90 3.21
N PRO A 189 -0.88 25.03 3.86
CA PRO A 189 -2.01 25.85 3.42
C PRO A 189 -1.78 26.57 2.07
N GLU A 190 -0.54 26.58 1.58
CA GLU A 190 -0.20 27.17 0.27
C GLU A 190 -0.30 26.15 -0.88
N PHE A 191 -0.61 24.89 -0.56
CA PHE A 191 -0.59 23.78 -1.52
C PHE A 191 -1.80 22.86 -1.32
N SER A 192 -2.58 22.65 -2.38
CA SER A 192 -3.63 21.65 -2.42
C SER A 192 -3.16 20.40 -3.17
N VAL A 193 -3.33 19.24 -2.55
CA VAL A 193 -3.09 17.95 -3.23
C VAL A 193 -4.25 17.53 -4.13
N GLY A 194 -5.37 18.28 -4.07
CA GLY A 194 -6.57 18.05 -4.84
C GLY A 194 -7.71 17.42 -4.04
N ALA A 195 -8.88 17.39 -4.67
CA ALA A 195 -10.09 16.81 -4.08
C ALA A 195 -9.90 15.31 -3.82
N PRO A 196 -10.21 14.81 -2.62
CA PRO A 196 -9.94 13.42 -2.26
C PRO A 196 -10.92 12.45 -2.91
N VAL A 197 -10.40 11.55 -3.71
CA VAL A 197 -11.12 10.50 -4.43
C VAL A 197 -10.54 9.14 -4.10
N LEU A 198 -11.40 8.14 -3.92
CA LEU A 198 -11.03 6.75 -3.67
C LEU A 198 -11.54 5.85 -4.80
N TYR A 199 -10.70 4.97 -5.32
CA TYR A 199 -11.18 3.77 -6.01
C TYR A 199 -11.04 2.55 -5.10
N SER A 200 -12.18 1.92 -4.75
CA SER A 200 -12.18 0.75 -3.86
C SER A 200 -12.55 -0.52 -4.62
N TRP A 201 -11.55 -1.32 -4.97
CA TRP A 201 -11.73 -2.62 -5.59
C TRP A 201 -12.08 -3.71 -4.55
N PRO A 202 -12.69 -4.88 -4.95
CA PRO A 202 -13.27 -5.85 -4.03
C PRO A 202 -12.23 -6.79 -3.39
N SER A 203 -11.26 -6.24 -2.65
CA SER A 203 -10.37 -7.03 -1.80
C SER A 203 -11.15 -7.76 -0.72
N ALA A 204 -10.76 -9.00 -0.39
CA ALA A 204 -11.45 -9.86 0.55
C ALA A 204 -11.44 -9.34 1.99
N GLY A 205 -10.48 -8.50 2.35
CA GLY A 205 -10.34 -7.99 3.72
C GLY A 205 -10.01 -9.09 4.72
N ALA A 206 -9.24 -10.11 4.29
CA ALA A 206 -8.79 -11.23 5.08
C ALA A 206 -7.34 -11.58 4.74
N LEU A 207 -6.59 -12.09 5.73
CA LEU A 207 -5.16 -12.38 5.64
C LEU A 207 -4.95 -13.89 5.54
N SER A 208 -5.06 -14.45 4.35
CA SER A 208 -4.61 -15.80 4.05
C SER A 208 -3.92 -15.84 2.69
N LEU A 209 -3.15 -16.86 2.42
CA LEU A 209 -2.53 -17.06 1.10
C LEU A 209 -3.60 -17.30 0.02
N GLU A 210 -4.71 -17.95 0.37
CA GLU A 210 -5.85 -18.15 -0.52
C GLU A 210 -6.51 -16.81 -0.86
N ASP A 211 -6.75 -15.96 0.14
CA ASP A 211 -7.30 -14.62 -0.06
C ASP A 211 -6.35 -13.74 -0.89
N TYR A 212 -5.04 -13.86 -0.67
CA TYR A 212 -4.04 -13.15 -1.47
C TYR A 212 -4.10 -13.58 -2.94
N ARG A 213 -4.15 -14.90 -3.23
CA ARG A 213 -4.28 -15.42 -4.60
C ARG A 213 -5.60 -14.99 -5.25
N GLY A 214 -6.69 -15.08 -4.49
CA GLY A 214 -8.00 -14.62 -4.94
C GLY A 214 -8.05 -13.11 -5.19
N ASP A 215 -7.42 -12.30 -4.34
CA ASP A 215 -7.33 -10.85 -4.52
C ASP A 215 -6.46 -10.48 -5.72
N ARG A 216 -5.44 -11.28 -6.04
CA ARG A 216 -4.64 -11.10 -7.26
C ARG A 216 -5.50 -11.18 -8.52
N GLU A 217 -6.44 -12.13 -8.58
CA GLU A 217 -7.39 -12.25 -9.70
C GLU A 217 -8.38 -11.09 -9.68
N ARG A 218 -9.01 -10.83 -8.53
CA ARG A 218 -9.96 -9.71 -8.35
C ARG A 218 -9.38 -8.35 -8.69
N SER A 219 -8.07 -8.16 -8.45
CA SER A 219 -7.38 -6.91 -8.79
C SER A 219 -7.34 -6.68 -10.30
N LEU A 220 -7.13 -7.72 -11.11
CA LEU A 220 -7.16 -7.62 -12.56
C LEU A 220 -8.60 -7.46 -13.09
N ASP A 221 -9.56 -8.16 -12.49
CA ASP A 221 -10.99 -8.05 -12.83
C ASP A 221 -11.58 -6.68 -12.52
N ALA A 222 -10.95 -5.93 -11.61
CA ALA A 222 -11.38 -4.58 -11.23
C ALA A 222 -10.84 -3.47 -12.18
N ALA A 223 -9.89 -3.78 -13.04
CA ALA A 223 -9.24 -2.80 -13.91
C ALA A 223 -10.21 -2.09 -14.88
N PRO A 224 -11.16 -2.77 -15.55
CA PRO A 224 -12.10 -2.09 -16.45
C PRO A 224 -13.00 -1.06 -15.75
N GLN A 225 -13.34 -1.28 -14.46
CA GLN A 225 -14.14 -0.31 -13.73
C GLN A 225 -13.28 0.86 -13.20
N LEU A 226 -11.99 0.65 -12.93
CA LEU A 226 -11.07 1.76 -12.67
C LEU A 226 -10.84 2.59 -13.93
N GLU A 227 -10.71 1.97 -15.10
CA GLU A 227 -10.64 2.66 -16.38
C GLU A 227 -11.88 3.54 -16.58
N ALA A 228 -13.08 2.97 -16.49
CA ALA A 228 -14.33 3.74 -16.58
C ALA A 228 -14.43 4.85 -15.53
N PHE A 229 -13.83 4.67 -14.36
CA PHE A 229 -13.77 5.72 -13.33
C PHE A 229 -12.79 6.83 -13.69
N LEU A 230 -11.64 6.49 -14.25
CA LEU A 230 -10.69 7.47 -14.78
C LEU A 230 -11.34 8.31 -15.90
N ASP A 231 -12.08 7.69 -16.81
CA ASP A 231 -12.84 8.42 -17.84
C ASP A 231 -13.78 9.47 -17.23
N ILE A 232 -14.53 9.12 -16.17
CA ILE A 232 -15.40 10.07 -15.47
C ILE A 232 -14.60 11.22 -14.87
N LEU A 233 -13.46 10.93 -14.25
CA LEU A 233 -12.63 11.93 -13.58
C LEU A 233 -11.93 12.88 -14.56
N THR A 234 -11.67 12.44 -15.78
CA THR A 234 -10.93 13.22 -16.77
C THR A 234 -11.82 13.88 -17.82
N GLU A 235 -13.01 13.33 -18.08
CA GLU A 235 -13.92 13.86 -19.08
C GLU A 235 -15.02 14.75 -18.50
N ASP A 236 -15.51 14.42 -17.28
CA ASP A 236 -16.65 15.11 -16.68
C ASP A 236 -16.25 16.15 -15.62
N ILE A 237 -14.98 16.16 -15.19
CA ILE A 237 -14.47 17.06 -14.15
C ILE A 237 -13.41 17.98 -14.74
N ASP A 238 -13.60 19.28 -14.58
CA ASP A 238 -12.65 20.29 -15.02
C ASP A 238 -11.52 20.43 -14.01
N VAL A 239 -10.43 19.70 -14.26
CA VAL A 239 -9.20 19.73 -13.45
C VAL A 239 -7.97 19.72 -14.36
N ARG A 240 -6.88 20.28 -13.87
CA ARG A 240 -5.59 20.30 -14.57
C ARG A 240 -4.71 19.12 -14.24
N ARG A 241 -4.98 18.44 -13.11
CA ARG A 241 -4.08 17.41 -12.61
C ARG A 241 -4.82 16.29 -11.92
N ILE A 242 -4.37 15.08 -12.18
CA ILE A 242 -4.76 13.89 -11.45
C ILE A 242 -3.52 13.35 -10.72
N ASN A 243 -3.51 13.50 -9.40
CA ASN A 243 -2.52 12.88 -8.53
C ASN A 243 -3.04 11.49 -8.14
N ILE A 244 -2.31 10.43 -8.46
CA ILE A 244 -2.70 9.05 -8.17
C ILE A 244 -1.72 8.45 -7.16
N ILE A 245 -2.22 7.94 -6.04
CA ILE A 245 -1.46 7.13 -5.11
C ILE A 245 -2.01 5.71 -5.16
N ALA A 246 -1.21 4.76 -5.64
CA ALA A 246 -1.58 3.35 -5.64
C ALA A 246 -0.70 2.57 -4.65
N HIS A 247 -1.33 1.81 -3.76
CA HIS A 247 -0.66 1.04 -2.73
C HIS A 247 -0.70 -0.46 -3.01
N SER A 248 0.46 -1.11 -2.86
CA SER A 248 0.57 -2.58 -2.88
C SER A 248 -0.08 -3.20 -4.12
N MET A 249 -1.02 -4.12 -3.95
CA MET A 249 -1.79 -4.77 -5.02
C MET A 249 -2.68 -3.77 -5.81
N GLY A 250 -2.99 -2.59 -5.27
CA GLY A 250 -3.64 -1.50 -6.00
C GLY A 250 -2.85 -1.02 -7.22
N ASN A 251 -1.52 -1.18 -7.20
CA ASN A 251 -0.68 -0.90 -8.36
C ASN A 251 -0.95 -1.87 -9.53
N ARG A 252 -1.37 -3.11 -9.25
CA ARG A 252 -1.81 -4.06 -10.28
C ARG A 252 -3.07 -3.59 -10.99
N VAL A 253 -4.06 -3.17 -10.17
CA VAL A 253 -5.33 -2.61 -10.70
C VAL A 253 -5.03 -1.41 -11.57
N LEU A 254 -4.21 -0.47 -11.06
CA LEU A 254 -3.86 0.76 -11.76
C LEU A 254 -3.09 0.49 -13.06
N THR A 255 -2.01 -0.30 -13.02
CA THR A 255 -1.21 -0.60 -14.20
C THR A 255 -2.06 -1.22 -15.30
N LYS A 256 -2.94 -2.17 -14.93
CA LYS A 256 -3.83 -2.82 -15.90
C LYS A 256 -4.90 -1.87 -16.45
N ALA A 257 -5.50 -1.04 -15.62
CA ALA A 257 -6.49 -0.05 -16.07
C ALA A 257 -5.87 1.00 -17.00
N LEU A 258 -4.65 1.45 -16.70
CA LEU A 258 -3.96 2.44 -17.53
C LEU A 258 -3.54 1.91 -18.90
N GLU A 259 -3.33 0.58 -19.07
CA GLU A 259 -3.02 -0.02 -20.38
C GLU A 259 -4.11 0.27 -21.41
N ASP A 260 -5.38 0.12 -21.02
CA ASP A 260 -6.52 0.34 -21.91
C ASP A 260 -6.88 1.85 -21.93
N TYR A 261 -6.92 2.50 -20.77
CA TYR A 261 -7.21 3.93 -20.62
C TYR A 261 -6.27 4.82 -21.47
N ALA A 262 -4.93 4.61 -21.40
CA ALA A 262 -3.99 5.46 -22.11
C ALA A 262 -4.11 5.34 -23.64
N ARG A 263 -4.48 4.16 -24.13
CA ARG A 263 -4.76 3.95 -25.57
C ARG A 263 -5.99 4.75 -25.98
N ASP A 264 -7.08 4.59 -25.24
CA ASP A 264 -8.37 5.22 -25.56
C ASP A 264 -8.32 6.75 -25.33
N TYR A 265 -7.57 7.20 -24.32
CA TYR A 265 -7.32 8.61 -24.04
C TYR A 265 -6.60 9.29 -25.21
N LEU A 266 -5.54 8.68 -25.75
CA LEU A 266 -4.80 9.21 -26.91
C LEU A 266 -5.59 9.23 -28.21
N GLU A 267 -6.60 8.37 -28.37
CA GLU A 267 -7.52 8.41 -29.50
C GLU A 267 -8.51 9.59 -29.42
N ARG A 268 -8.85 10.02 -28.21
CA ARG A 268 -9.82 11.09 -27.93
C ARG A 268 -9.19 12.47 -27.76
N HIS A 269 -7.94 12.52 -27.31
CA HIS A 269 -7.24 13.75 -26.97
C HIS A 269 -5.96 13.91 -27.79
N ASP A 270 -5.71 15.12 -28.26
CA ASP A 270 -4.41 15.45 -28.86
C ASP A 270 -3.33 15.53 -27.76
N ARG A 271 -2.10 15.11 -28.08
CA ARG A 271 -0.95 15.33 -27.23
C ARG A 271 -0.75 16.85 -27.04
N GLY A 272 -1.11 17.37 -25.89
CA GLY A 272 -1.04 18.79 -25.58
C GLY A 272 -2.27 19.31 -24.83
N ASP A 273 -3.23 18.45 -24.53
CA ASP A 273 -4.24 18.77 -23.53
C ASP A 273 -3.54 18.96 -22.17
N ASP A 274 -3.91 20.03 -21.47
CA ASP A 274 -3.21 20.52 -20.26
C ASP A 274 -3.41 19.63 -19.02
N LEU A 275 -3.87 18.36 -19.17
CA LEU A 275 -4.08 17.43 -18.06
C LEU A 275 -2.79 16.71 -17.69
N GLU A 276 -2.33 16.94 -16.47
CA GLU A 276 -1.13 16.34 -15.92
C GLU A 276 -1.45 15.11 -15.06
N PHE A 277 -0.69 14.02 -15.26
CA PHE A 277 -0.74 12.84 -14.42
C PHE A 277 0.50 12.76 -13.52
N ARG A 278 0.29 12.66 -12.21
CA ARG A 278 1.33 12.38 -11.20
C ARG A 278 0.99 11.10 -10.48
N ILE A 279 1.82 10.10 -10.64
CA ILE A 279 1.54 8.73 -10.20
C ILE A 279 2.60 8.30 -9.19
N LEU A 280 2.17 8.09 -7.95
CA LEU A 280 2.99 7.60 -6.86
C LEU A 280 2.67 6.12 -6.63
N LEU A 281 3.63 5.26 -6.98
CA LEU A 281 3.54 3.82 -6.82
C LEU A 281 4.21 3.44 -5.49
N VAL A 282 3.41 3.16 -4.46
CA VAL A 282 3.93 2.94 -3.11
C VAL A 282 3.83 1.48 -2.71
N ALA A 283 4.95 0.91 -2.23
CA ALA A 283 5.06 -0.50 -1.88
C ALA A 283 4.46 -1.42 -2.97
N ALA A 284 4.79 -1.17 -4.24
CA ALA A 284 4.08 -1.70 -5.40
C ALA A 284 4.23 -3.22 -5.56
N ASP A 285 3.12 -3.96 -5.37
CA ASP A 285 3.03 -5.40 -5.59
C ASP A 285 2.72 -5.72 -7.06
N VAL A 286 3.60 -5.28 -7.94
CA VAL A 286 3.58 -5.55 -9.38
C VAL A 286 4.92 -6.19 -9.76
N GLU A 287 4.89 -7.15 -10.66
CA GLU A 287 6.11 -7.75 -11.21
C GLU A 287 6.90 -6.70 -11.99
N ARG A 288 8.22 -6.61 -11.73
CA ARG A 288 9.09 -5.63 -12.41
C ARG A 288 9.03 -5.74 -13.92
N ASP A 289 8.98 -6.96 -14.46
CA ASP A 289 8.93 -7.20 -15.90
C ASP A 289 7.59 -6.77 -16.51
N ILE A 290 6.48 -6.99 -15.79
CA ILE A 290 5.15 -6.51 -16.21
C ILE A 290 5.13 -4.99 -16.23
N PHE A 291 5.62 -4.35 -15.17
CA PHE A 291 5.70 -2.90 -15.13
C PHE A 291 6.62 -2.33 -16.20
N ALA A 292 7.78 -2.95 -16.44
CA ALA A 292 8.70 -2.55 -17.49
C ALA A 292 8.07 -2.66 -18.89
N ALA A 293 7.25 -3.68 -19.13
CA ALA A 293 6.50 -3.82 -20.38
C ALA A 293 5.40 -2.74 -20.52
N ALA A 294 4.81 -2.32 -19.39
CA ALA A 294 3.78 -1.27 -19.36
C ALA A 294 4.34 0.17 -19.36
N ASN A 295 5.66 0.37 -19.34
CA ASN A 295 6.27 1.71 -19.31
C ASN A 295 5.75 2.65 -20.41
N GLY A 296 5.48 2.14 -21.60
CA GLY A 296 4.94 2.93 -22.70
C GLY A 296 3.56 3.53 -22.40
N VAL A 297 2.80 2.95 -21.49
CA VAL A 297 1.49 3.45 -21.04
C VAL A 297 1.65 4.78 -20.31
N PHE A 298 2.57 4.82 -19.34
CA PHE A 298 2.85 6.03 -18.55
C PHE A 298 3.49 7.13 -19.42
N ASP A 299 4.33 6.75 -20.39
CA ASP A 299 4.92 7.68 -21.35
C ASP A 299 3.86 8.28 -22.29
N ASN A 300 2.86 7.50 -22.66
CA ASN A 300 1.76 7.96 -23.49
C ASN A 300 0.90 9.01 -22.79
N LEU A 301 0.77 8.93 -21.46
CA LEU A 301 0.07 9.91 -20.64
C LEU A 301 0.95 11.11 -20.25
N ASP A 302 2.23 11.14 -20.66
CA ASP A 302 3.24 12.09 -20.17
C ASP A 302 3.28 12.17 -18.62
N ALA A 303 3.05 11.02 -17.97
CA ALA A 303 2.90 10.93 -16.54
C ALA A 303 4.23 11.07 -15.81
N ASN A 304 4.25 11.87 -14.74
CA ASN A 304 5.34 11.89 -13.77
C ASN A 304 5.18 10.73 -12.78
N VAL A 305 6.11 9.77 -12.81
CA VAL A 305 6.03 8.53 -12.02
C VAL A 305 7.07 8.52 -10.91
N THR A 306 6.61 8.36 -9.68
CA THR A 306 7.47 8.17 -8.51
C THR A 306 7.22 6.80 -7.90
N ILE A 307 8.29 6.01 -7.75
CA ILE A 307 8.25 4.65 -7.20
C ILE A 307 8.90 4.68 -5.82
N TYR A 308 8.11 4.40 -4.77
CA TYR A 308 8.62 4.22 -3.42
C TYR A 308 8.89 2.74 -3.16
N THR A 309 10.12 2.42 -2.79
CA THR A 309 10.61 1.06 -2.58
C THR A 309 11.16 0.87 -1.17
N SER A 310 11.21 -0.38 -0.70
CA SER A 310 11.86 -0.72 0.56
C SER A 310 12.38 -2.16 0.52
N ASP A 311 13.59 -2.40 1.01
CA ASP A 311 14.16 -3.76 1.17
C ASP A 311 13.70 -4.44 2.47
N THR A 312 13.05 -3.70 3.37
CA THR A 312 12.52 -4.21 4.63
C THR A 312 11.01 -4.47 4.58
N ASP A 313 10.38 -4.30 3.41
CA ASP A 313 8.97 -4.62 3.20
C ASP A 313 8.75 -6.13 3.05
N ARG A 314 8.47 -6.80 4.16
CA ARG A 314 8.27 -8.25 4.18
C ARG A 314 7.08 -8.73 3.36
N ALA A 315 6.02 -7.92 3.22
CA ALA A 315 4.88 -8.30 2.42
C ALA A 315 5.24 -8.42 0.93
N LEU A 316 6.09 -7.52 0.43
CA LEU A 316 6.57 -7.59 -0.95
C LEU A 316 7.54 -8.74 -1.16
N HIS A 317 8.41 -9.03 -0.20
CA HIS A 317 9.25 -10.23 -0.24
C HIS A 317 8.40 -11.50 -0.35
N ILE A 318 7.38 -11.64 0.53
CA ILE A 318 6.42 -12.76 0.49
C ILE A 318 5.72 -12.82 -0.86
N SER A 319 5.22 -11.69 -1.34
CA SER A 319 4.58 -11.60 -2.66
C SER A 319 5.53 -12.04 -3.78
N GLY A 320 6.78 -11.60 -3.74
CA GLY A 320 7.82 -11.96 -4.70
C GLY A 320 8.02 -13.47 -4.79
N LEU A 321 8.04 -14.14 -3.66
CA LEU A 321 8.21 -15.59 -3.59
C LEU A 321 6.97 -16.35 -4.06
N VAL A 322 5.79 -16.00 -3.56
CA VAL A 322 4.52 -16.63 -3.97
C VAL A 322 4.33 -16.55 -5.48
N ASN A 323 4.77 -15.46 -6.10
CA ASN A 323 4.60 -15.24 -7.53
C ASN A 323 5.88 -15.54 -8.35
N GLN A 324 6.97 -15.92 -7.70
CA GLN A 324 8.28 -16.22 -8.33
C GLN A 324 8.77 -15.09 -9.25
N ALA A 325 8.58 -13.84 -8.82
CA ALA A 325 8.96 -12.67 -9.59
C ALA A 325 9.25 -11.47 -8.68
N LYS A 326 10.29 -10.71 -9.02
CA LYS A 326 10.69 -9.50 -8.28
C LYS A 326 9.58 -8.45 -8.30
N ARG A 327 9.32 -7.83 -7.15
CA ARG A 327 8.30 -6.79 -7.01
C ARG A 327 8.87 -5.41 -7.28
N LEU A 328 8.06 -4.55 -7.89
CA LEU A 328 8.45 -3.17 -8.22
C LEU A 328 8.80 -2.38 -6.97
N GLY A 329 8.02 -2.53 -5.88
CA GLY A 329 8.23 -1.83 -4.62
C GLY A 329 9.31 -2.44 -3.71
N ASP A 330 9.93 -3.55 -4.09
CA ASP A 330 11.02 -4.19 -3.37
C ASP A 330 12.36 -3.63 -3.85
N THR A 331 13.24 -3.21 -2.94
CA THR A 331 14.58 -2.72 -3.28
C THR A 331 15.54 -3.86 -3.66
N ASP A 332 15.23 -5.10 -3.28
CA ASP A 332 15.97 -6.31 -3.63
C ASP A 332 17.50 -6.15 -3.52
N THR A 333 18.04 -6.41 -2.32
CA THR A 333 19.48 -6.37 -2.05
C THR A 333 20.21 -5.10 -2.57
N ASN A 334 19.65 -3.92 -2.26
CA ASN A 334 20.15 -2.60 -2.60
C ASN A 334 20.01 -2.16 -4.07
N LYS A 335 19.33 -2.92 -4.92
CA LYS A 335 19.00 -2.49 -6.28
C LYS A 335 17.50 -2.27 -6.48
N PRO A 336 16.98 -1.05 -6.30
CA PRO A 336 15.60 -0.73 -6.65
C PRO A 336 15.40 -0.83 -8.18
N TYR A 337 14.13 -0.86 -8.60
CA TYR A 337 13.83 -0.64 -10.01
C TYR A 337 14.17 0.81 -10.38
N ILE A 338 15.01 1.00 -11.38
CA ILE A 338 15.42 2.31 -11.88
C ILE A 338 15.10 2.38 -13.36
N ARG A 339 14.47 3.47 -13.79
CA ARG A 339 14.29 3.82 -15.19
C ARG A 339 14.96 5.15 -15.48
N ALA A 340 15.90 5.15 -16.43
CA ALA A 340 16.61 6.35 -16.86
C ALA A 340 15.72 7.19 -17.81
N ALA A 341 14.68 7.84 -17.23
CA ALA A 341 13.82 8.78 -17.94
C ALA A 341 13.51 9.96 -17.01
N GLN A 342 13.37 11.17 -17.59
CA GLN A 342 13.24 12.41 -16.79
C GLN A 342 11.96 12.45 -15.95
N ASN A 343 10.90 11.79 -16.43
CA ASN A 343 9.61 11.70 -15.76
C ASN A 343 9.50 10.53 -14.76
N TYR A 344 10.61 9.80 -14.49
CA TYR A 344 10.65 8.72 -13.51
C TYR A 344 11.63 9.02 -12.40
N GLN A 345 11.23 8.76 -11.17
CA GLN A 345 12.11 8.78 -10.01
C GLN A 345 11.81 7.57 -9.10
N THR A 346 12.87 7.00 -8.54
CA THR A 346 12.76 5.92 -7.57
C THR A 346 13.32 6.39 -6.23
N ILE A 347 12.56 6.16 -5.16
CA ILE A 347 12.88 6.58 -3.79
C ILE A 347 12.92 5.36 -2.90
N ASP A 348 14.09 5.09 -2.36
CA ASP A 348 14.34 4.04 -1.40
C ASP A 348 13.97 4.54 0.01
N ALA A 349 12.91 3.98 0.56
CA ALA A 349 12.36 4.28 1.87
C ALA A 349 12.83 3.31 2.97
N THR A 350 13.79 2.42 2.68
CA THR A 350 14.26 1.38 3.60
C THR A 350 14.64 1.93 4.98
N ALA A 351 15.30 3.10 5.00
CA ALA A 351 15.77 3.73 6.25
C ALA A 351 14.64 4.14 7.22
N VAL A 352 13.42 4.31 6.73
CA VAL A 352 12.25 4.77 7.50
C VAL A 352 11.15 3.71 7.63
N THR A 353 11.32 2.58 6.98
CA THR A 353 10.41 1.45 7.12
C THR A 353 10.62 0.81 8.49
N THR A 354 9.71 1.08 9.43
CA THR A 354 9.81 0.56 10.79
C THR A 354 9.16 -0.81 10.89
N GLN A 355 9.89 -1.77 11.43
CA GLN A 355 9.39 -3.13 11.72
C GLN A 355 8.71 -3.23 13.09
N LEU A 356 8.49 -2.11 13.80
CA LEU A 356 8.18 -2.12 15.24
C LEU A 356 6.87 -2.83 15.61
N PHE A 357 5.87 -2.94 14.68
CA PHE A 357 4.58 -3.63 14.94
C PHE A 357 3.91 -4.17 13.67
N GLY A 358 4.65 -4.62 12.65
CA GLY A 358 4.05 -5.16 11.43
C GLY A 358 5.04 -5.56 10.36
N ILE A 359 4.53 -6.02 9.22
CA ILE A 359 5.30 -6.44 8.05
C ILE A 359 5.99 -5.29 7.28
N GLY A 360 5.98 -4.06 7.85
CA GLY A 360 6.64 -2.90 7.24
C GLY A 360 5.98 -2.36 5.97
N HIS A 361 4.75 -2.75 5.67
CA HIS A 361 4.08 -2.50 4.38
C HIS A 361 3.29 -1.18 4.32
N ASN A 362 3.00 -0.55 5.45
CA ASN A 362 2.21 0.70 5.54
C ASN A 362 3.09 1.95 5.73
N TYR A 363 4.40 1.87 5.51
CA TYR A 363 5.33 2.98 5.74
C TYR A 363 4.91 4.27 5.00
N TYR A 364 4.27 4.15 3.86
CA TYR A 364 3.84 5.28 3.04
C TYR A 364 2.79 6.18 3.71
N SER A 365 1.96 5.60 4.57
CA SER A 365 0.85 6.31 5.21
C SER A 365 1.06 6.58 6.70
N ASP A 366 1.96 5.83 7.33
CA ASP A 366 2.17 5.85 8.78
C ASP A 366 3.49 6.56 9.16
N ASN A 367 4.38 6.81 8.18
CA ASN A 367 5.65 7.47 8.42
C ASN A 367 5.62 8.95 8.01
N PRO A 368 5.82 9.89 8.95
CA PRO A 368 5.80 11.33 8.66
C PRO A 368 6.80 11.76 7.58
N THR A 369 7.99 11.16 7.53
CA THR A 369 9.01 11.52 6.53
C THR A 369 8.57 11.20 5.12
N ILE A 370 7.92 10.04 4.92
CA ILE A 370 7.38 9.65 3.61
C ILE A 370 6.20 10.52 3.22
N LEU A 371 5.30 10.82 4.17
CA LEU A 371 4.17 11.71 3.90
C LEU A 371 4.63 13.10 3.47
N TRP A 372 5.65 13.66 4.14
CA TRP A 372 6.29 14.90 3.72
C TRP A 372 6.90 14.79 2.31
N ASP A 373 7.61 13.70 2.03
CA ASP A 373 8.22 13.50 0.72
C ASP A 373 7.18 13.35 -0.39
N MET A 374 6.10 12.61 -0.15
CA MET A 374 4.96 12.49 -1.08
C MET A 374 4.29 13.84 -1.36
N MET A 375 4.09 14.66 -0.32
CA MET A 375 3.57 16.01 -0.48
C MET A 375 4.49 16.86 -1.38
N CYS A 376 5.81 16.81 -1.15
CA CYS A 376 6.80 17.50 -1.97
C CYS A 376 6.80 16.99 -3.41
N THR A 377 6.63 15.68 -3.61
CA THR A 377 6.56 15.04 -4.93
C THR A 377 5.33 15.55 -5.70
N ILE A 378 4.17 15.58 -5.06
CA ILE A 378 2.94 16.12 -5.64
C ILE A 378 3.09 17.62 -5.92
N GLY A 379 3.80 18.36 -5.07
CA GLY A 379 4.11 19.79 -5.22
C GLY A 379 5.24 20.11 -6.19
N GLU A 380 5.78 19.14 -6.96
CA GLU A 380 6.89 19.31 -7.92
C GLU A 380 8.19 19.86 -7.31
N THR A 381 8.41 19.62 -6.04
CA THR A 381 9.69 19.98 -5.43
C THR A 381 10.81 19.11 -5.98
N ASP A 382 11.87 19.74 -6.45
CA ASP A 382 13.02 19.04 -7.01
C ASP A 382 13.59 18.05 -5.96
N PRO A 383 13.93 16.80 -6.31
CA PRO A 383 14.46 15.80 -5.37
C PRO A 383 15.65 16.30 -4.53
N GLN A 384 16.48 17.17 -5.10
CA GLN A 384 17.62 17.77 -4.38
C GLN A 384 17.22 18.81 -3.33
N ASP A 385 15.99 19.33 -3.39
CA ASP A 385 15.43 20.28 -2.42
C ASP A 385 14.55 19.57 -1.36
N ARG A 386 14.47 18.25 -1.43
CA ARG A 386 13.74 17.37 -0.50
C ARG A 386 14.70 16.68 0.47
N ALA A 387 14.18 16.06 1.51
CA ALA A 387 14.99 15.29 2.47
C ALA A 387 15.48 13.96 1.88
N LEU A 388 16.12 14.04 0.73
CA LEU A 388 16.62 12.90 -0.02
C LEU A 388 18.13 13.02 -0.24
N GLU A 389 18.81 11.89 -0.30
CA GLU A 389 20.18 11.80 -0.76
C GLU A 389 20.23 11.05 -2.11
N VAL A 390 21.15 11.49 -2.96
CA VAL A 390 21.39 10.81 -4.24
C VAL A 390 22.15 9.53 -3.98
N ALA A 391 21.59 8.40 -4.41
CA ALA A 391 22.24 7.11 -4.42
C ALA A 391 22.49 6.65 -5.86
N ARG A 392 23.49 5.81 -6.05
CA ARG A 392 23.83 5.25 -7.37
C ARG A 392 24.07 3.76 -7.22
N PHE A 393 23.62 3.01 -8.20
CA PHE A 393 23.92 1.60 -8.30
C PHE A 393 25.18 1.40 -9.15
N GLY A 394 26.19 0.75 -8.54
CA GLY A 394 27.50 0.52 -9.15
C GLY A 394 28.47 1.72 -8.99
N ASP A 395 29.77 1.42 -9.10
CA ASP A 395 30.87 2.39 -8.93
C ASP A 395 31.14 3.26 -10.18
N LEU A 396 30.28 3.21 -11.19
CA LEU A 396 30.44 3.95 -12.42
C LEU A 396 29.96 5.39 -12.27
N PRO A 397 30.70 6.40 -12.82
CA PRO A 397 30.25 7.79 -12.82
C PRO A 397 28.88 8.00 -13.49
N ASP A 398 28.54 7.14 -14.46
CA ASP A 398 27.29 7.11 -15.21
C ASP A 398 26.30 6.07 -14.65
N GLY A 399 26.52 5.59 -13.41
CA GLY A 399 25.64 4.61 -12.76
C GLY A 399 24.21 5.12 -12.63
N GLU A 400 23.25 4.20 -12.74
CA GLU A 400 21.84 4.48 -12.59
C GLU A 400 21.59 5.18 -11.25
N GLN A 401 20.96 6.36 -11.30
CA GLN A 401 20.70 7.21 -10.14
C GLN A 401 19.31 6.95 -9.59
N TYR A 402 19.21 6.87 -8.28
CA TYR A 402 17.97 6.87 -7.51
C TYR A 402 18.15 7.70 -6.23
N TYR A 403 17.10 7.83 -5.43
CA TYR A 403 17.14 8.62 -4.20
C TYR A 403 16.89 7.75 -2.99
N ARG A 404 17.49 8.10 -1.86
CA ARG A 404 17.22 7.51 -0.54
C ARG A 404 16.69 8.55 0.41
N VAL A 405 15.77 8.16 1.28
CA VAL A 405 15.29 9.02 2.34
C VAL A 405 16.42 9.28 3.34
N ASN A 406 16.69 10.55 3.61
CA ASN A 406 17.69 10.98 4.58
C ASN A 406 17.04 11.19 5.95
N THR A 407 17.26 10.26 6.87
CA THR A 407 16.70 10.28 8.23
C THR A 407 17.41 11.24 9.18
N ASN A 408 18.54 11.83 8.78
CA ASN A 408 19.30 12.78 9.61
C ASN A 408 18.73 14.21 9.54
N LEU A 409 17.80 14.47 8.63
CA LEU A 409 17.16 15.78 8.52
C LEU A 409 15.99 15.89 9.51
N SER A 410 15.88 17.05 10.16
CA SER A 410 14.72 17.35 11.01
C SER A 410 13.45 17.54 10.17
N PRO A 411 12.26 17.33 10.74
CA PRO A 411 11.00 17.63 10.05
C PRO A 411 10.91 19.06 9.49
N ASN A 412 11.53 20.05 10.14
CA ASN A 412 11.59 21.43 9.67
C ASN A 412 12.55 21.61 8.47
N GLU A 413 13.58 20.80 8.37
CA GLU A 413 14.50 20.77 7.23
C GLU A 413 13.92 19.96 6.06
N GLN A 414 12.93 19.11 6.34
CA GLN A 414 12.18 18.33 5.37
C GLN A 414 11.03 19.13 4.72
N ALA A 415 10.79 20.37 5.14
CA ALA A 415 9.76 21.20 4.52
C ALA A 415 10.11 21.47 3.06
N CYS A 416 9.20 21.10 2.16
CA CYS A 416 9.36 21.35 0.74
C CYS A 416 9.38 22.86 0.48
N LYS A 417 10.37 23.29 -0.28
CA LYS A 417 10.31 24.62 -0.88
C LYS A 417 9.38 24.54 -2.09
N LEU A 418 8.10 24.71 -1.86
CA LEU A 418 7.12 24.72 -2.93
C LEU A 418 7.45 25.88 -3.89
N ARG A 419 7.69 25.55 -5.15
CA ARG A 419 7.75 26.55 -6.20
C ARG A 419 6.34 27.11 -6.40
N ARG A 420 6.11 28.36 -6.06
CA ARG A 420 4.95 29.11 -6.55
C ARG A 420 5.08 29.21 -8.06
N THR A 421 4.46 28.31 -8.81
CA THR A 421 4.06 28.62 -10.16
C THR A 421 2.86 29.56 -10.03
N ALA A 422 3.12 30.86 -10.13
CA ALA A 422 2.05 31.85 -10.32
C ALA A 422 1.42 31.53 -11.68
N TYR A 423 0.31 30.81 -11.67
CA TYR A 423 -0.50 30.62 -12.87
C TYR A 423 -1.22 31.93 -13.17
N PRO A 424 -1.16 32.42 -14.41
CA PRO A 424 -1.93 33.60 -14.79
C PRO A 424 -3.41 33.24 -14.78
N THR A 425 -4.18 33.96 -13.96
CA THR A 425 -5.64 33.93 -13.90
C THR A 425 -6.26 34.61 -15.12
N THR A 426 -5.96 34.17 -16.32
CA THR A 426 -6.65 34.59 -17.54
C THR A 426 -6.90 33.39 -18.40
N ALA A 427 -8.18 33.04 -18.57
CA ALA A 427 -8.61 32.03 -19.49
C ALA A 427 -7.96 32.23 -20.88
N PRO A 428 -7.33 31.22 -21.48
CA PRO A 428 -6.77 31.36 -22.82
C PRO A 428 -7.88 31.47 -23.84
N VAL A 429 -7.76 32.45 -24.71
CA VAL A 429 -8.54 32.54 -25.95
C VAL A 429 -8.06 31.43 -26.86
N ILE A 430 -8.92 30.47 -27.18
CA ILE A 430 -8.64 29.35 -28.03
C ILE A 430 -8.43 29.82 -29.47
N GLU A 431 -7.20 29.78 -29.96
CA GLU A 431 -6.88 29.93 -31.37
C GLU A 431 -6.74 28.51 -31.96
N VAL A 432 -7.68 28.15 -32.83
CA VAL A 432 -7.70 26.84 -33.50
C VAL A 432 -6.56 26.78 -34.51
N LYS A 433 -5.60 25.88 -34.31
CA LYS A 433 -4.58 25.52 -35.29
C LYS A 433 -4.89 24.17 -35.96
N GLU A 434 -4.80 24.14 -37.29
CA GLU A 434 -5.03 22.97 -38.14
C GLU A 434 -4.00 21.84 -37.93
N PRO A 435 -4.35 20.57 -38.18
CA PRO A 435 -3.55 19.40 -37.80
C PRO A 435 -2.38 19.15 -38.77
N GLY A 436 -1.19 19.00 -38.18
CA GLY A 436 0.01 18.55 -38.91
C GLY A 436 0.35 17.09 -38.61
N SER A 437 0.38 16.28 -39.64
CA SER A 437 0.74 14.86 -39.60
C SER A 437 2.15 14.61 -39.05
N ARG A 438 2.31 13.72 -38.06
CA ARG A 438 3.61 13.19 -37.64
C ARG A 438 3.70 11.68 -37.88
N SER A 439 4.83 11.32 -38.45
CA SER A 439 5.29 9.98 -38.79
C SER A 439 5.60 9.15 -37.53
N LEU A 440 5.11 7.93 -37.49
CA LEU A 440 5.41 6.93 -36.46
C LEU A 440 6.85 6.41 -36.64
N THR A 441 7.64 6.49 -35.57
CA THR A 441 8.96 5.83 -35.50
C THR A 441 8.77 4.38 -35.01
N PRO A 442 9.48 3.39 -35.60
CA PRO A 442 9.35 1.99 -35.19
C PRO A 442 9.91 1.74 -33.80
N PRO A 443 9.41 0.72 -33.06
CA PRO A 443 9.89 0.39 -31.72
C PRO A 443 11.35 -0.07 -31.72
N ALA A 444 12.07 0.29 -30.66
CA ALA A 444 13.45 -0.08 -30.42
C ALA A 444 13.63 -1.60 -30.24
N PRO A 445 14.78 -2.19 -30.61
CA PRO A 445 15.03 -3.62 -30.47
C PRO A 445 15.09 -4.04 -28.99
N LYS A 446 14.63 -5.28 -28.70
CA LYS A 446 14.70 -5.90 -27.38
C LYS A 446 16.12 -5.90 -26.83
N PRO A 447 16.33 -5.51 -25.56
CA PRO A 447 17.66 -5.66 -24.94
C PRO A 447 18.01 -7.13 -24.72
N GLU A 448 19.28 -7.44 -24.92
CA GLU A 448 19.85 -8.76 -24.61
C GLU A 448 19.87 -9.00 -23.09
N PRO A 449 19.83 -10.27 -22.62
CA PRO A 449 19.82 -10.57 -21.19
C PRO A 449 21.13 -10.13 -20.52
N ILE A 450 21.00 -9.31 -19.49
CA ILE A 450 22.12 -8.81 -18.69
C ILE A 450 22.57 -9.92 -17.76
N VAL A 451 23.83 -10.36 -17.89
CA VAL A 451 24.50 -11.23 -16.93
C VAL A 451 24.90 -10.39 -15.73
N VAL A 452 24.26 -10.61 -14.57
CA VAL A 452 24.55 -9.92 -13.31
C VAL A 452 25.69 -10.65 -12.60
N PRO A 453 26.80 -9.96 -12.19
CA PRO A 453 27.81 -10.56 -11.32
C PRO A 453 27.24 -10.77 -9.91
N GLN A 454 27.19 -12.01 -9.43
CA GLN A 454 26.78 -12.32 -8.07
C GLN A 454 27.94 -12.15 -7.10
N SER A 455 27.83 -11.16 -6.18
CA SER A 455 28.80 -10.99 -5.08
C SER A 455 28.18 -10.38 -3.81
N LEU A 456 26.94 -10.73 -3.49
CA LEU A 456 26.29 -10.30 -2.23
C LEU A 456 25.59 -11.50 -1.58
N PRO A 457 25.38 -11.52 -0.24
CA PRO A 457 24.62 -12.58 0.40
C PRO A 457 23.25 -12.69 -0.27
N PHE A 458 22.95 -13.86 -0.79
CA PHE A 458 21.66 -14.18 -1.40
C PHE A 458 20.76 -14.72 -0.30
N MET A 459 19.56 -14.19 -0.16
CA MET A 459 18.57 -14.66 0.80
C MET A 459 17.35 -15.15 0.04
N ASP A 460 16.95 -16.37 0.30
CA ASP A 460 15.74 -16.99 -0.24
C ASP A 460 14.90 -17.58 0.88
N PHE A 461 13.62 -17.80 0.67
CA PHE A 461 12.76 -18.46 1.64
C PHE A 461 11.52 -19.09 0.99
N PHE A 462 10.86 -19.99 1.71
CA PHE A 462 9.62 -20.62 1.29
C PHE A 462 8.70 -20.88 2.48
N TYR A 463 7.39 -20.91 2.22
CA TYR A 463 6.39 -21.27 3.22
C TYR A 463 6.19 -22.76 3.28
N VAL A 464 6.01 -23.26 4.49
CA VAL A 464 5.79 -24.68 4.75
C VAL A 464 4.30 -24.90 5.03
N GLU A 465 3.66 -25.78 4.26
CA GLU A 465 2.25 -26.11 4.47
C GLU A 465 2.09 -26.99 5.72
N ASP A 466 2.95 -28.00 5.86
CA ASP A 466 2.96 -28.91 6.99
C ASP A 466 4.41 -29.23 7.40
N TYR A 467 4.80 -28.92 8.63
CA TYR A 467 6.12 -29.22 9.18
C TYR A 467 6.33 -30.69 9.54
N ASP A 468 5.27 -31.50 9.56
CA ASP A 468 5.39 -32.93 9.76
C ASP A 468 5.64 -33.68 8.42
N ASP A 469 5.38 -33.01 7.29
CA ASP A 469 5.79 -33.47 5.96
C ASP A 469 7.18 -32.93 5.60
N LEU A 470 8.17 -33.76 5.58
CA LEU A 470 9.56 -33.42 5.22
C LEU A 470 9.85 -33.57 3.72
N ASP A 471 8.84 -33.72 2.87
CA ASP A 471 9.01 -33.70 1.41
C ASP A 471 9.34 -32.30 0.91
N LEU A 472 10.60 -32.11 0.51
CA LEU A 472 11.10 -30.85 -0.05
C LEU A 472 10.89 -30.72 -1.57
N THR A 473 10.24 -31.69 -2.22
CA THR A 473 9.99 -31.67 -3.68
C THR A 473 9.22 -30.43 -4.12
N PRO A 474 8.18 -29.93 -3.40
CA PRO A 474 7.48 -28.71 -3.76
C PRO A 474 8.38 -27.45 -3.75
N TYR A 475 9.46 -27.48 -2.97
CA TYR A 475 10.37 -26.36 -2.76
C TYR A 475 11.69 -26.50 -3.54
N SER A 476 11.84 -27.56 -4.33
CA SER A 476 13.09 -27.89 -5.05
C SER A 476 13.62 -26.74 -5.90
N ARG A 477 12.74 -25.98 -6.58
CA ARG A 477 13.13 -24.83 -7.38
C ARG A 477 13.74 -23.69 -6.57
N VAL A 478 13.20 -23.42 -5.38
CA VAL A 478 13.74 -22.40 -4.47
C VAL A 478 15.12 -22.82 -3.99
N LEU A 479 15.23 -24.09 -3.55
CA LEU A 479 16.47 -24.67 -3.06
C LEU A 479 17.55 -24.79 -4.16
N GLU A 480 17.18 -25.14 -5.40
CA GLU A 480 18.10 -25.18 -6.55
C GLU A 480 18.62 -23.80 -6.92
N ARG A 481 17.76 -22.78 -6.90
CA ARG A 481 18.14 -21.40 -7.18
C ARG A 481 19.22 -20.86 -6.24
N THR A 482 19.25 -21.29 -4.99
CA THR A 482 20.30 -20.92 -4.04
C THR A 482 21.68 -21.50 -4.40
N LEU A 483 21.71 -22.50 -5.27
CA LEU A 483 22.93 -23.12 -5.81
C LEU A 483 23.29 -22.62 -7.21
N GLU A 484 22.44 -21.80 -7.84
CA GLU A 484 22.69 -21.24 -9.16
C GLU A 484 23.72 -20.10 -9.07
N GLY A 485 24.80 -20.22 -9.84
CA GLY A 485 25.86 -19.22 -9.96
C GLY A 485 27.24 -19.83 -9.95
N ASP A 486 28.21 -19.10 -10.51
CA ASP A 486 29.63 -19.53 -10.59
C ASP A 486 30.45 -19.15 -9.34
N ALA A 487 29.84 -18.48 -8.36
CA ALA A 487 30.53 -18.02 -7.16
C ALA A 487 30.65 -19.16 -6.11
N GLU A 488 31.80 -19.26 -5.48
CA GLU A 488 32.05 -20.24 -4.42
C GLU A 488 31.22 -19.91 -3.18
N ILE A 489 30.30 -20.82 -2.78
CA ILE A 489 29.50 -20.64 -1.57
C ILE A 489 30.38 -20.81 -0.34
N THR A 490 30.41 -19.82 0.53
CA THR A 490 31.24 -19.80 1.74
C THR A 490 30.44 -20.09 3.02
N ALA A 491 29.14 -19.79 3.04
CA ALA A 491 28.25 -20.15 4.14
C ALA A 491 26.80 -20.24 3.69
N ILE A 492 26.01 -21.11 4.31
CA ILE A 492 24.54 -21.17 4.20
C ILE A 492 23.97 -21.15 5.62
N THR A 493 23.03 -20.24 5.88
CA THR A 493 22.28 -20.19 7.14
C THR A 493 20.80 -20.46 6.85
N ILE A 494 20.26 -21.50 7.48
CA ILE A 494 18.87 -21.94 7.34
C ILE A 494 18.16 -21.64 8.66
N ARG A 495 17.04 -20.90 8.61
CA ARG A 495 16.18 -20.55 9.76
C ARG A 495 14.76 -21.02 9.46
N ALA A 496 14.16 -21.80 10.35
CA ALA A 496 12.78 -22.25 10.21
C ALA A 496 11.90 -21.74 11.35
N PHE A 497 10.70 -21.26 11.00
CA PHE A 497 9.77 -20.59 11.90
C PHE A 497 8.39 -21.24 11.80
N SER A 498 7.63 -21.32 12.88
CA SER A 498 6.27 -21.88 12.92
C SER A 498 5.22 -20.85 13.34
N ASP A 499 3.96 -21.19 13.11
CA ASP A 499 2.84 -20.54 13.78
C ASP A 499 2.73 -20.97 15.25
N THR A 500 1.70 -20.46 15.94
CA THR A 500 1.48 -20.66 17.38
C THR A 500 0.60 -21.88 17.69
N VAL A 501 0.43 -22.81 16.73
CA VAL A 501 -0.32 -24.05 16.96
C VAL A 501 0.60 -25.10 17.61
N GLY A 502 0.25 -25.52 18.82
CA GLY A 502 1.05 -26.42 19.65
C GLY A 502 1.87 -25.69 20.70
N THR A 503 2.69 -26.39 21.46
CA THR A 503 3.54 -25.79 22.46
C THR A 503 4.83 -25.23 21.88
N ASP A 504 5.43 -24.20 22.53
CA ASP A 504 6.74 -23.63 22.17
C ASP A 504 7.79 -24.73 21.93
N GLU A 505 7.80 -25.78 22.79
CA GLU A 505 8.75 -26.90 22.72
C GLU A 505 8.49 -27.76 21.48
N GLU A 506 7.21 -28.04 21.16
CA GLU A 506 6.84 -28.81 19.96
C GLU A 506 7.16 -28.02 18.69
N ASN A 507 6.86 -26.72 18.68
CA ASN A 507 7.12 -25.83 17.56
C ASN A 507 8.63 -25.67 17.30
N LEU A 508 9.43 -25.53 18.36
CA LEU A 508 10.88 -25.48 18.25
C LEU A 508 11.46 -26.81 17.71
N ALA A 509 10.99 -27.94 18.23
CA ALA A 509 11.45 -29.26 17.78
C ALA A 509 11.04 -29.54 16.32
N ARG A 510 9.86 -29.12 15.90
CA ARG A 510 9.31 -29.27 14.55
C ARG A 510 10.10 -28.46 13.54
N THR A 511 10.32 -27.18 13.83
CA THR A 511 11.12 -26.28 12.97
C THR A 511 12.58 -26.68 12.88
N GLN A 512 13.19 -27.20 13.98
CA GLN A 512 14.55 -27.71 13.94
C GLN A 512 14.67 -28.92 13.02
N ARG A 513 13.75 -29.89 13.10
CA ARG A 513 13.74 -31.06 12.19
C ARG A 513 13.64 -30.64 10.72
N TYR A 514 12.83 -29.61 10.43
CA TYR A 514 12.66 -29.14 9.07
C TYR A 514 13.91 -28.39 8.56
N ALA A 515 14.51 -27.53 9.39
CA ALA A 515 15.79 -26.88 9.05
C ALA A 515 16.90 -27.91 8.78
N ASP A 516 16.94 -29.01 9.57
CA ASP A 516 17.89 -30.12 9.37
C ASP A 516 17.61 -30.89 8.07
N ALA A 517 16.35 -31.06 7.68
CA ALA A 517 15.98 -31.69 6.40
C ALA A 517 16.44 -30.83 5.22
N VAL A 518 16.26 -29.51 5.29
CA VAL A 518 16.75 -28.54 4.27
C VAL A 518 18.29 -28.61 4.19
N LYS A 519 18.98 -28.64 5.33
CA LYS A 519 20.44 -28.83 5.37
C LYS A 519 20.85 -30.14 4.68
N ALA A 520 20.17 -31.24 4.98
CA ALA A 520 20.46 -32.54 4.36
C ALA A 520 20.27 -32.47 2.83
N TRP A 521 19.27 -31.77 2.34
CA TRP A 521 19.03 -31.54 0.92
C TRP A 521 20.21 -30.88 0.21
N PHE A 522 20.83 -29.86 0.82
CA PHE A 522 22.04 -29.20 0.29
C PHE A 522 23.26 -30.12 0.33
N VAL A 523 23.44 -30.89 1.42
CA VAL A 523 24.57 -31.82 1.57
C VAL A 523 24.50 -32.93 0.52
N GLU A 524 23.31 -33.47 0.23
CA GLU A 524 23.10 -34.47 -0.83
C GLU A 524 23.49 -33.96 -2.21
N ARG A 525 23.45 -32.62 -2.41
CA ARG A 525 23.86 -31.94 -3.66
C ARG A 525 25.31 -31.48 -3.67
N GLY A 526 26.09 -31.89 -2.67
CA GLY A 526 27.55 -31.70 -2.64
C GLY A 526 28.01 -30.42 -1.89
N VAL A 527 27.13 -29.73 -1.19
CA VAL A 527 27.52 -28.60 -0.33
C VAL A 527 28.17 -29.16 0.95
N ASP A 528 29.31 -28.58 1.36
CA ASP A 528 29.98 -29.02 2.58
C ASP A 528 29.11 -28.74 3.82
N ALA A 529 28.80 -29.78 4.58
CA ALA A 529 28.02 -29.68 5.81
C ALA A 529 28.55 -28.68 6.84
N ASN A 530 29.87 -28.42 6.81
CA ASN A 530 30.54 -27.51 7.75
C ASN A 530 30.24 -26.00 7.48
N ILE A 531 29.85 -25.67 6.27
CA ILE A 531 29.46 -24.28 5.93
C ILE A 531 27.96 -24.05 6.07
N ILE A 532 27.16 -25.07 6.48
CA ILE A 532 25.72 -24.96 6.62
C ILE A 532 25.32 -24.93 8.10
N THR A 533 24.72 -23.85 8.52
CA THR A 533 24.06 -23.70 9.83
C THR A 533 22.55 -23.86 9.66
N ALA A 534 21.90 -24.70 10.46
CA ALA A 534 20.47 -24.94 10.43
C ALA A 534 19.89 -24.75 11.83
N VAL A 535 18.88 -23.87 11.98
CA VAL A 535 18.30 -23.49 13.26
C VAL A 535 16.79 -23.40 13.15
N GLY A 536 16.08 -24.10 14.04
CA GLY A 536 14.65 -23.91 14.26
C GLY A 536 14.41 -22.79 15.28
N PHE A 537 13.46 -21.94 15.03
CA PHE A 537 13.07 -20.82 15.89
C PHE A 537 11.71 -21.03 16.55
N GLY A 538 10.96 -22.07 16.14
CA GLY A 538 9.59 -22.28 16.60
C GLY A 538 8.74 -21.03 16.32
N GLU A 539 7.94 -20.64 17.27
CA GLU A 539 7.09 -19.44 17.22
C GLU A 539 7.74 -18.19 17.85
N SER A 540 9.02 -18.25 18.19
CA SER A 540 9.72 -17.15 18.88
C SER A 540 9.84 -15.87 18.04
N GLN A 541 9.64 -15.96 16.72
CA GLN A 541 9.66 -14.83 15.79
C GLN A 541 8.53 -15.02 14.77
N LEU A 542 7.38 -14.44 15.05
CA LEU A 542 6.22 -14.50 14.16
C LEU A 542 6.34 -13.44 13.06
N ASN A 543 6.08 -13.83 11.81
CA ASN A 543 5.89 -12.88 10.71
C ASN A 543 4.63 -12.04 10.92
N MET A 544 3.61 -12.66 11.52
CA MET A 544 2.38 -12.01 11.92
C MET A 544 2.12 -12.33 13.39
N GLU A 545 1.93 -11.30 14.20
CA GLU A 545 1.51 -11.50 15.58
C GLU A 545 0.14 -12.18 15.62
N THR A 546 0.10 -13.35 16.21
CA THR A 546 -1.12 -14.12 16.47
C THR A 546 -1.24 -14.38 17.96
N GLY A 547 -2.45 -14.69 18.41
CA GLY A 547 -2.61 -15.30 19.72
C GLY A 547 -2.05 -16.71 19.73
N ASP A 548 -2.01 -17.32 20.91
CA ASP A 548 -1.65 -18.73 21.11
C ASP A 548 -2.67 -19.67 20.41
N GLU A 549 -2.22 -20.82 19.90
CA GLU A 549 -3.04 -21.81 19.20
C GLU A 549 -3.76 -21.28 17.94
N VAL A 550 -3.13 -20.36 17.21
CA VAL A 550 -3.69 -19.80 15.96
C VAL A 550 -2.92 -20.33 14.77
N GLU A 551 -3.62 -21.04 13.90
CA GLU A 551 -3.07 -21.46 12.62
C GLU A 551 -2.86 -20.23 11.72
N GLN A 552 -1.57 -19.95 11.39
CA GLN A 552 -1.18 -18.83 10.53
C GLN A 552 -0.09 -19.29 9.55
N PRO A 553 -0.48 -19.66 8.31
CA PRO A 553 0.46 -20.15 7.31
C PRO A 553 1.63 -19.21 7.02
N LEU A 554 1.45 -17.91 7.18
CA LEU A 554 2.52 -16.91 6.97
C LEU A 554 3.59 -16.91 8.08
N ASN A 555 3.32 -17.56 9.20
CA ASN A 555 4.30 -17.78 10.27
C ASN A 555 5.09 -19.07 10.08
N ARG A 556 4.66 -19.95 9.16
CA ARG A 556 5.33 -21.20 8.83
C ARG A 556 6.22 -21.01 7.61
N PHE A 557 7.50 -20.66 7.81
CA PHE A 557 8.43 -20.42 6.70
C PHE A 557 9.85 -20.85 7.04
N VAL A 558 10.63 -21.08 5.98
CA VAL A 558 12.07 -21.34 6.07
C VAL A 558 12.82 -20.26 5.29
N GLU A 559 13.79 -19.66 5.94
CA GLU A 559 14.66 -18.62 5.42
C GLU A 559 16.05 -19.23 5.14
N ILE A 560 16.63 -18.93 3.98
CA ILE A 560 17.93 -19.44 3.56
C ILE A 560 18.79 -18.26 3.14
N GLU A 561 19.87 -18.02 3.87
CA GLU A 561 20.86 -17.00 3.58
C GLU A 561 22.12 -17.67 3.04
N VAL A 562 22.55 -17.30 1.83
CA VAL A 562 23.76 -17.82 1.19
C VAL A 562 24.80 -16.71 1.08
N GLN A 563 26.00 -16.99 1.56
CA GLN A 563 27.18 -16.13 1.39
C GLN A 563 28.12 -16.76 0.39
N SER A 564 28.60 -15.98 -0.56
CA SER A 564 29.57 -16.40 -1.57
C SER A 564 30.84 -15.58 -1.50
N ALA A 565 31.98 -16.19 -1.90
CA ALA A 565 33.21 -15.45 -2.09
C ALA A 565 33.13 -14.55 -3.33
N ASN A 566 33.69 -13.35 -3.22
CA ASN A 566 33.79 -12.40 -4.33
C ASN A 566 34.81 -12.87 -5.37
#